data_12335e985295acdea99ccdb2b01d7c14
#
_entry.id   12335e985295acdea99ccdb2b01d7c14
#
_cell.length_a   1.000
_cell.length_b   1.000
_cell.length_c   1.000
_cell.angle_alpha   90.00
_cell.angle_beta   90.00
_cell.angle_gamma   90.00
#
_symmetry.space_group_name_H-M   'P 1'
#
loop_
_entity.id
_entity.type
_entity.pdbx_description
1 polymer ?
#
loop_
_entity_poly.entity_id
_entity_poly.type
_entity_poly.pdbx_seq_one_letter_code
_entity_poly.pdbx_strand_id
1 'polypeptide(L)'
;MRSLLVGFTLIVMAITAPIMAAQKVELSIDASKTGAKIDRNIFGQFAEHLGHGVYEGIWVGPDSKIQNTRGIRNDVVGALKAIKVPNVRWPGGCFADEYHWRKSIGPQRSVTLNPNWGGVTEANTFGTHEFMDFIDQIGAEAYVSVNVGSGTAQEAAEWLEYMTAAAPTALEKERAANGHPDPYKVALLGIGNESWDCGGNMTPDYYVSQMKIYSRFVRNFNPAQQDKQQMLKIAVGPGGDGPRWTDWTETVMKAYQQHTWSWDINGLSMHNYTVGHWPPSYASVGFGETEYGQILKFTLEMEGLISKHSAIMDKYDPEKKIALVVDEWGGWYAPLPGSNPGFLVQQNSLRDAILAALNLNIFARHADRVRGANIAQMINVLQAMIITDKEKMVLTPTYYVFKLYVPFQDATFVPVTFDAGWYTHGDVALPRVDAIAAKDANGKLWLEITNLDPNQPVEIEASLAGITPKSAAGETLTAPKVDSVNTFDAPNTVVPKAVSAKVQGGKLALKLEPKSVTVVSVEQ
;
A
#
# COMPACT_ATOMS: atom_id res chain seq x y z
N MET A 1 27.42 -49.17 66.71
CA MET A 1 27.34 -48.59 65.37
C MET A 1 26.05 -47.75 65.29
N ARG A 2 26.14 -46.44 65.40
CA ARG A 2 24.97 -45.58 65.29
C ARG A 2 25.08 -44.85 63.92
N SER A 3 24.15 -45.08 63.05
CA SER A 3 24.05 -44.42 61.73
C SER A 3 23.39 -43.04 61.92
N LEU A 4 24.08 -41.97 61.54
CA LEU A 4 23.51 -40.63 61.36
C LEU A 4 22.85 -40.54 59.98
N LEU A 5 21.55 -40.28 59.94
CA LEU A 5 20.85 -39.81 58.74
C LEU A 5 20.96 -38.30 58.70
N VAL A 6 21.60 -37.78 57.65
CA VAL A 6 21.61 -36.35 57.31
C VAL A 6 20.47 -36.08 56.34
N GLY A 7 19.42 -35.41 56.79
CA GLY A 7 18.33 -34.92 55.93
C GLY A 7 18.73 -33.68 55.17
N PHE A 8 18.73 -33.72 53.82
CA PHE A 8 18.87 -32.58 52.97
C PHE A 8 17.50 -31.94 52.71
N THR A 9 17.26 -30.77 53.27
CA THR A 9 16.07 -29.99 52.98
C THR A 9 16.33 -29.12 51.72
N LEU A 10 15.67 -29.48 50.59
CA LEU A 10 15.69 -28.64 49.39
C LEU A 10 14.78 -27.42 49.62
N ILE A 11 15.37 -26.25 49.72
CA ILE A 11 14.63 -24.98 49.70
C ILE A 11 14.42 -24.61 48.21
N VAL A 12 13.19 -24.77 47.72
CA VAL A 12 12.77 -24.27 46.41
C VAL A 12 12.50 -22.76 46.54
N MET A 13 13.44 -21.92 46.17
CA MET A 13 13.18 -20.51 45.97
C MET A 13 12.30 -20.32 44.73
N ALA A 14 11.04 -19.99 44.94
CA ALA A 14 10.16 -19.51 43.88
C ALA A 14 10.62 -18.10 43.50
N ILE A 15 11.28 -17.97 42.34
CA ILE A 15 11.60 -16.67 41.75
C ILE A 15 10.27 -16.13 41.18
N THR A 16 9.60 -15.29 41.95
CA THR A 16 8.49 -14.48 41.43
C THR A 16 9.08 -13.40 40.55
N ALA A 17 9.01 -13.55 39.24
CA ALA A 17 9.29 -12.44 38.33
C ALA A 17 8.36 -11.26 38.69
N PRO A 18 8.85 -10.03 38.77
CA PRO A 18 7.98 -8.88 39.00
C PRO A 18 6.98 -8.80 37.86
N ILE A 19 5.69 -8.83 38.17
CA ILE A 19 4.63 -8.47 37.23
C ILE A 19 4.82 -6.97 37.00
N MET A 20 5.48 -6.60 35.89
CA MET A 20 5.52 -5.21 35.46
C MET A 20 4.08 -4.79 35.14
N ALA A 21 3.60 -3.74 35.83
CA ALA A 21 2.31 -3.16 35.52
C ALA A 21 2.29 -2.72 34.05
N ALA A 22 1.20 -3.04 33.34
CA ALA A 22 1.03 -2.58 31.96
C ALA A 22 1.18 -1.05 31.92
N GLN A 23 1.96 -0.56 30.96
CA GLN A 23 2.12 0.90 30.81
C GLN A 23 0.81 1.49 30.29
N LYS A 24 0.40 2.62 30.87
CA LYS A 24 -0.81 3.34 30.47
C LYS A 24 -0.45 4.46 29.49
N VAL A 25 -1.19 4.56 28.39
CA VAL A 25 -1.13 5.66 27.43
C VAL A 25 -2.49 6.35 27.39
N GLU A 26 -2.48 7.66 27.58
CA GLU A 26 -3.70 8.47 27.54
C GLU A 26 -3.81 9.18 26.19
N LEU A 27 -4.92 8.93 25.48
CA LEU A 27 -5.25 9.59 24.22
C LEU A 27 -6.26 10.71 24.49
N SER A 28 -6.09 11.84 23.79
CA SER A 28 -7.05 12.93 23.78
C SER A 28 -7.56 13.14 22.35
N ILE A 29 -8.86 13.01 22.17
CA ILE A 29 -9.53 13.11 20.88
C ILE A 29 -10.71 14.06 21.00
N ASP A 30 -10.69 15.13 20.21
CA ASP A 30 -11.86 16.03 20.07
C ASP A 30 -12.52 15.75 18.71
N ALA A 31 -13.55 14.95 18.74
CA ALA A 31 -14.27 14.52 17.55
C ALA A 31 -15.03 15.65 16.82
N SER A 32 -15.10 16.86 17.39
CA SER A 32 -15.61 18.06 16.70
C SER A 32 -14.54 18.73 15.82
N LYS A 33 -13.26 18.45 16.05
CA LYS A 33 -12.13 18.97 15.29
C LYS A 33 -11.75 17.97 14.20
N THR A 34 -12.08 18.30 12.97
CA THR A 34 -11.78 17.43 11.82
C THR A 34 -10.67 18.01 10.96
N GLY A 35 -9.85 17.12 10.41
CA GLY A 35 -8.83 17.40 9.42
C GLY A 35 -9.30 17.17 7.98
N ALA A 36 -8.40 16.80 7.11
CA ALA A 36 -8.70 16.49 5.72
C ALA A 36 -9.41 15.13 5.58
N LYS A 37 -10.06 14.92 4.43
CA LYS A 37 -10.62 13.62 4.06
C LYS A 37 -9.48 12.66 3.74
N ILE A 38 -9.50 11.47 4.30
CA ILE A 38 -8.62 10.36 3.96
C ILE A 38 -9.10 9.80 2.62
N ASP A 39 -8.39 10.10 1.54
CA ASP A 39 -8.76 9.62 0.21
C ASP A 39 -8.66 8.10 0.16
N ARG A 40 -9.70 7.44 -0.39
CA ARG A 40 -9.67 5.97 -0.54
C ARG A 40 -8.49 5.47 -1.36
N ASN A 41 -7.97 6.28 -2.28
CA ASN A 41 -6.83 5.93 -3.12
C ASN A 41 -5.52 5.72 -2.34
N ILE A 42 -5.47 6.08 -1.04
CA ILE A 42 -4.36 5.71 -0.13
C ILE A 42 -4.29 4.18 0.09
N PHE A 43 -5.39 3.46 -0.14
CA PHE A 43 -5.47 2.00 0.01
C PHE A 43 -5.33 1.26 -1.32
N GLY A 44 -4.76 1.90 -2.33
CA GLY A 44 -4.50 1.34 -3.65
C GLY A 44 -3.52 0.18 -3.63
N GLN A 45 -3.57 -0.60 -4.71
CA GLN A 45 -2.73 -1.78 -4.91
C GLN A 45 -1.85 -1.60 -6.13
N PHE A 46 -0.75 -2.35 -6.19
CA PHE A 46 0.17 -2.35 -7.31
C PHE A 46 0.33 -3.76 -7.88
N ALA A 47 0.19 -3.89 -9.19
CA ALA A 47 0.38 -5.11 -9.95
C ALA A 47 1.35 -4.87 -11.10
N GLU A 48 2.40 -5.65 -11.16
CA GLU A 48 3.42 -5.60 -12.20
C GLU A 48 3.61 -6.95 -12.85
N HIS A 49 3.99 -6.98 -14.12
CA HIS A 49 4.47 -8.19 -14.79
C HIS A 49 5.83 -8.61 -14.23
N LEU A 50 5.80 -9.11 -13.00
CA LEU A 50 6.95 -9.52 -12.19
C LEU A 50 6.64 -10.83 -11.50
N GLY A 51 7.51 -11.84 -11.67
CA GLY A 51 7.34 -13.14 -11.05
C GLY A 51 5.95 -13.73 -11.28
N HIS A 52 5.29 -14.10 -10.19
CA HIS A 52 3.92 -14.63 -10.19
C HIS A 52 2.87 -13.59 -9.74
N GLY A 53 3.15 -12.29 -9.91
CA GLY A 53 2.22 -11.22 -9.53
C GLY A 53 1.00 -11.16 -10.42
N VAL A 54 1.19 -11.26 -11.74
CA VAL A 54 0.11 -11.29 -12.74
C VAL A 54 -0.25 -12.73 -13.11
N TYR A 55 0.68 -13.45 -13.75
CA TYR A 55 0.46 -14.86 -14.11
C TYR A 55 0.47 -15.74 -12.87
N GLU A 56 -0.48 -16.67 -12.78
CA GLU A 56 -0.74 -17.54 -11.62
C GLU A 56 -1.25 -16.80 -10.37
N GLY A 57 -0.95 -15.51 -10.25
CA GLY A 57 -1.47 -14.64 -9.20
C GLY A 57 -2.88 -14.12 -9.50
N ILE A 58 -3.03 -13.33 -10.56
CA ILE A 58 -4.33 -12.82 -11.04
C ILE A 58 -4.89 -13.70 -12.13
N TRP A 59 -4.06 -14.00 -13.13
CA TRP A 59 -4.41 -14.60 -14.41
C TRP A 59 -3.95 -16.05 -14.49
N VAL A 60 -4.88 -16.94 -14.71
CA VAL A 60 -4.62 -18.38 -14.91
C VAL A 60 -5.08 -18.88 -16.29
N GLY A 61 -5.73 -18.00 -17.06
CA GLY A 61 -6.33 -18.35 -18.35
C GLY A 61 -7.71 -19.00 -18.20
N PRO A 62 -8.58 -18.82 -19.21
CA PRO A 62 -9.98 -19.26 -19.14
C PRO A 62 -10.13 -20.79 -19.08
N ASP A 63 -9.17 -21.53 -19.62
CA ASP A 63 -9.19 -23.01 -19.67
C ASP A 63 -8.55 -23.67 -18.44
N SER A 64 -8.10 -22.86 -17.47
CA SER A 64 -7.49 -23.36 -16.24
C SER A 64 -8.49 -24.17 -15.40
N LYS A 65 -7.98 -25.21 -14.71
CA LYS A 65 -8.75 -25.95 -13.69
C LYS A 65 -8.94 -25.17 -12.39
N ILE A 66 -8.12 -24.15 -12.17
CA ILE A 66 -8.29 -23.23 -11.03
C ILE A 66 -9.57 -22.43 -11.29
N GLN A 67 -10.43 -22.32 -10.27
CA GLN A 67 -11.69 -21.59 -10.41
C GLN A 67 -11.44 -20.14 -10.82
N ASN A 68 -11.98 -19.80 -11.98
CA ASN A 68 -11.77 -18.48 -12.58
C ASN A 68 -13.03 -17.98 -13.30
N THR A 69 -13.08 -16.68 -13.49
CA THR A 69 -14.05 -16.02 -14.34
C THR A 69 -13.30 -15.35 -15.49
N ARG A 70 -13.43 -15.88 -16.69
CA ARG A 70 -12.72 -15.41 -17.89
C ARG A 70 -11.20 -15.36 -17.71
N GLY A 71 -10.62 -16.34 -17.02
CA GLY A 71 -9.19 -16.49 -16.77
C GLY A 71 -8.67 -15.81 -15.50
N ILE A 72 -9.50 -15.04 -14.81
CA ILE A 72 -9.16 -14.31 -13.57
C ILE A 72 -9.59 -15.13 -12.35
N ARG A 73 -8.72 -15.35 -11.39
CA ARG A 73 -8.94 -16.17 -10.19
C ARG A 73 -10.08 -15.64 -9.32
N ASN A 74 -11.08 -16.47 -9.06
CA ASN A 74 -12.26 -16.10 -8.27
C ASN A 74 -11.96 -15.88 -6.79
N ASP A 75 -11.04 -16.64 -6.22
CA ASP A 75 -10.59 -16.50 -4.83
C ASP A 75 -9.90 -15.16 -4.60
N VAL A 76 -9.02 -14.76 -5.49
CA VAL A 76 -8.33 -13.47 -5.49
C VAL A 76 -9.34 -12.32 -5.62
N VAL A 77 -10.26 -12.40 -6.59
CA VAL A 77 -11.33 -11.40 -6.76
C VAL A 77 -12.14 -11.24 -5.46
N GLY A 78 -12.55 -12.35 -4.85
CA GLY A 78 -13.30 -12.32 -3.59
C GLY A 78 -12.54 -11.63 -2.45
N ALA A 79 -11.26 -11.93 -2.30
CA ALA A 79 -10.40 -11.32 -1.29
C ALA A 79 -10.24 -9.80 -1.49
N LEU A 80 -9.96 -9.36 -2.72
CA LEU A 80 -9.77 -7.94 -3.02
C LEU A 80 -11.05 -7.12 -2.89
N LYS A 81 -12.20 -7.69 -3.28
CA LYS A 81 -13.52 -7.05 -3.02
C LYS A 81 -13.78 -6.85 -1.53
N ALA A 82 -13.42 -7.82 -0.70
CA ALA A 82 -13.67 -7.75 0.74
C ALA A 82 -12.90 -6.61 1.44
N ILE A 83 -11.76 -6.18 0.91
CA ILE A 83 -10.99 -5.03 1.40
C ILE A 83 -11.29 -3.75 0.62
N LYS A 84 -12.25 -3.77 -0.32
CA LYS A 84 -12.69 -2.64 -1.15
C LYS A 84 -11.53 -1.92 -1.81
N VAL A 85 -10.68 -2.67 -2.53
CA VAL A 85 -9.55 -2.09 -3.28
C VAL A 85 -10.03 -0.93 -4.15
N PRO A 86 -9.53 0.30 -3.94
CA PRO A 86 -10.03 1.46 -4.67
C PRO A 86 -9.46 1.58 -6.07
N ASN A 87 -8.20 1.25 -6.25
CA ASN A 87 -7.51 1.27 -7.54
C ASN A 87 -6.39 0.24 -7.59
N VAL A 88 -6.01 -0.15 -8.81
CA VAL A 88 -4.83 -0.97 -9.07
C VAL A 88 -3.96 -0.28 -10.11
N ARG A 89 -2.69 -0.03 -9.76
CA ARG A 89 -1.65 0.48 -10.65
C ARG A 89 -1.06 -0.67 -11.46
N TRP A 90 -1.04 -0.54 -12.80
CA TRP A 90 -0.59 -1.55 -13.78
C TRP A 90 -0.11 -0.84 -15.07
N PRO A 91 0.75 -1.39 -15.93
CA PRO A 91 1.27 -2.76 -15.99
C PRO A 91 2.51 -3.02 -15.13
N GLY A 92 3.00 -2.01 -14.41
CA GLY A 92 4.16 -2.17 -13.57
C GLY A 92 4.78 -0.88 -13.10
N GLY A 93 5.92 -1.07 -12.46
CA GLY A 93 6.99 -0.14 -12.21
C GLY A 93 7.94 -0.12 -13.40
N CYS A 94 9.14 -0.73 -13.25
CA CYS A 94 10.12 -0.80 -14.34
C CYS A 94 9.58 -1.45 -15.62
N PHE A 95 8.69 -2.43 -15.48
CA PHE A 95 8.08 -3.07 -16.64
C PHE A 95 7.21 -2.10 -17.46
N ALA A 96 6.59 -1.09 -16.86
CA ALA A 96 5.75 -0.13 -17.57
C ALA A 96 6.51 0.62 -18.67
N ASP A 97 7.80 0.94 -18.45
CA ASP A 97 8.63 1.67 -19.40
C ASP A 97 9.28 0.79 -20.49
N GLU A 98 8.96 -0.52 -20.49
CA GLU A 98 9.24 -1.47 -21.57
C GLU A 98 7.97 -2.09 -22.16
N TYR A 99 6.79 -1.76 -21.62
CA TYR A 99 5.51 -2.31 -22.05
C TYR A 99 4.98 -1.61 -23.29
N HIS A 100 4.77 -2.40 -24.35
CA HIS A 100 4.16 -1.97 -25.61
C HIS A 100 2.77 -2.61 -25.74
N TRP A 101 1.73 -1.87 -25.45
CA TRP A 101 0.36 -2.34 -25.26
C TRP A 101 -0.23 -3.14 -26.43
N ARG A 102 0.18 -2.85 -27.67
CA ARG A 102 -0.27 -3.57 -28.86
C ARG A 102 0.16 -5.04 -28.86
N LYS A 103 1.24 -5.40 -28.16
CA LYS A 103 1.72 -6.79 -28.06
C LYS A 103 0.79 -7.67 -27.23
N SER A 104 -0.08 -7.06 -26.42
CA SER A 104 -0.96 -7.75 -25.46
C SER A 104 -2.45 -7.51 -25.71
N ILE A 105 -2.85 -7.19 -26.94
CA ILE A 105 -4.25 -7.09 -27.37
C ILE A 105 -4.54 -8.03 -28.55
N GLY A 106 -5.83 -8.26 -28.81
CA GLY A 106 -6.28 -9.10 -29.92
C GLY A 106 -5.95 -10.58 -29.74
N PRO A 107 -6.23 -11.40 -30.80
CA PRO A 107 -6.08 -12.85 -30.71
C PRO A 107 -4.62 -13.32 -30.84
N GLN A 108 -3.74 -12.51 -31.41
CA GLN A 108 -2.32 -12.84 -31.57
C GLN A 108 -1.50 -12.02 -30.58
N ARG A 109 -0.91 -12.72 -29.62
CA ARG A 109 -0.06 -12.11 -28.59
C ARG A 109 1.41 -12.35 -28.91
N SER A 110 2.22 -11.30 -28.82
CA SER A 110 3.66 -11.39 -29.08
C SER A 110 4.40 -11.77 -27.79
N VAL A 111 5.11 -12.88 -27.81
CA VAL A 111 6.00 -13.25 -26.68
C VAL A 111 7.23 -12.33 -26.69
N THR A 112 7.54 -11.76 -25.55
CA THR A 112 8.69 -10.86 -25.36
C THR A 112 9.58 -11.34 -24.22
N LEU A 113 10.76 -10.77 -24.06
CA LEU A 113 11.61 -10.97 -22.90
C LEU A 113 11.27 -9.90 -21.84
N ASN A 114 11.26 -10.31 -20.58
CA ASN A 114 11.19 -9.40 -19.44
C ASN A 114 12.59 -9.30 -18.79
N PRO A 115 13.42 -8.34 -19.19
CA PRO A 115 14.79 -8.25 -18.73
C PRO A 115 14.91 -7.72 -17.29
N ASN A 116 13.94 -6.93 -16.83
CA ASN A 116 13.95 -6.36 -15.49
C ASN A 116 13.72 -7.43 -14.42
N TRP A 117 12.82 -8.38 -14.71
CA TRP A 117 12.33 -9.30 -13.69
C TRP A 117 12.60 -10.75 -14.04
N GLY A 118 13.76 -11.23 -13.63
CA GLY A 118 14.15 -12.65 -13.74
C GLY A 118 14.60 -13.11 -15.12
N GLY A 119 14.62 -12.26 -16.14
CA GLY A 119 15.03 -12.63 -17.50
C GLY A 119 14.14 -13.67 -18.16
N VAL A 120 12.85 -13.70 -17.82
CA VAL A 120 11.86 -14.68 -18.29
C VAL A 120 11.11 -14.18 -19.53
N THR A 121 10.47 -15.13 -20.24
CA THR A 121 9.57 -14.76 -21.35
C THR A 121 8.23 -14.27 -20.81
N GLU A 122 7.75 -13.16 -21.37
CA GLU A 122 6.46 -12.56 -21.12
C GLU A 122 5.50 -12.98 -22.25
N ALA A 123 4.46 -13.73 -21.89
CA ALA A 123 3.50 -14.28 -22.87
C ALA A 123 2.53 -13.24 -23.43
N ASN A 124 2.38 -12.10 -22.76
CA ASN A 124 1.46 -11.02 -23.09
C ASN A 124 -0.02 -11.46 -23.22
N THR A 125 -0.41 -12.56 -22.55
CA THR A 125 -1.80 -13.06 -22.53
C THR A 125 -2.68 -12.33 -21.52
N PHE A 126 -2.08 -11.51 -20.66
CA PHE A 126 -2.77 -10.55 -19.81
C PHE A 126 -2.38 -9.15 -20.26
N GLY A 127 -3.32 -8.44 -20.86
CA GLY A 127 -3.11 -7.09 -21.37
C GLY A 127 -4.29 -6.18 -21.04
N THR A 128 -4.54 -5.20 -21.89
CA THR A 128 -5.56 -4.16 -21.63
C THR A 128 -6.93 -4.76 -21.28
N HIS A 129 -7.44 -5.69 -22.07
CA HIS A 129 -8.79 -6.26 -21.86
C HIS A 129 -8.87 -7.09 -20.58
N GLU A 130 -7.87 -7.92 -20.32
CA GLU A 130 -7.81 -8.77 -19.13
C GLU A 130 -7.65 -7.94 -17.87
N PHE A 131 -6.83 -6.89 -17.91
CA PHE A 131 -6.68 -5.96 -16.80
C PHE A 131 -7.97 -5.19 -16.51
N MET A 132 -8.62 -4.63 -17.52
CA MET A 132 -9.86 -3.88 -17.34
C MET A 132 -11.02 -4.78 -16.88
N ASP A 133 -11.08 -6.04 -17.34
CA ASP A 133 -12.02 -7.03 -16.81
C ASP A 133 -11.73 -7.38 -15.35
N PHE A 134 -10.46 -7.51 -14.97
CA PHE A 134 -10.07 -7.70 -13.57
C PHE A 134 -10.52 -6.52 -12.69
N ILE A 135 -10.29 -5.29 -13.14
CA ILE A 135 -10.73 -4.06 -12.45
C ILE A 135 -12.24 -4.06 -12.24
N ASP A 136 -13.01 -4.39 -13.28
CA ASP A 136 -14.48 -4.50 -13.20
C ASP A 136 -14.91 -5.59 -12.21
N GLN A 137 -14.29 -6.78 -12.26
CA GLN A 137 -14.60 -7.88 -11.37
C GLN A 137 -14.38 -7.56 -9.90
N ILE A 138 -13.32 -6.81 -9.56
CA ILE A 138 -13.05 -6.40 -8.17
C ILE A 138 -13.79 -5.12 -7.75
N GLY A 139 -14.35 -4.37 -8.70
CA GLY A 139 -15.04 -3.09 -8.47
C GLY A 139 -14.09 -1.95 -8.12
N ALA A 140 -12.87 -1.96 -8.66
CA ALA A 140 -11.84 -0.95 -8.47
C ALA A 140 -11.77 0.03 -9.66
N GLU A 141 -10.87 1.01 -9.57
CA GLU A 141 -10.52 1.92 -10.65
C GLU A 141 -9.16 1.57 -11.26
N ALA A 142 -9.02 1.79 -12.58
CA ALA A 142 -7.76 1.55 -13.28
C ALA A 142 -6.80 2.73 -13.06
N TYR A 143 -5.58 2.41 -12.59
CA TYR A 143 -4.43 3.29 -12.60
C TYR A 143 -3.43 2.74 -13.62
N VAL A 144 -3.37 3.36 -14.79
CA VAL A 144 -2.55 2.88 -15.92
C VAL A 144 -1.27 3.71 -16.00
N SER A 145 -0.10 3.06 -16.04
CA SER A 145 1.19 3.72 -16.27
C SER A 145 1.58 3.61 -17.75
N VAL A 146 1.82 4.74 -18.42
CA VAL A 146 2.26 4.77 -19.82
C VAL A 146 3.79 4.72 -19.92
N ASN A 147 4.27 4.10 -20.99
CA ASN A 147 5.69 3.93 -21.28
C ASN A 147 6.30 5.26 -21.75
N VAL A 148 7.11 5.89 -20.89
CA VAL A 148 7.88 7.10 -21.21
C VAL A 148 9.34 6.77 -21.51
N GLY A 149 9.83 5.64 -21.02
CA GLY A 149 11.23 5.20 -21.18
C GLY A 149 11.57 4.79 -22.61
N SER A 150 10.93 3.74 -23.12
CA SER A 150 11.17 3.22 -24.48
C SER A 150 10.04 3.50 -25.47
N GLY A 151 8.88 3.99 -24.99
CA GLY A 151 7.72 4.31 -25.80
C GLY A 151 7.74 5.71 -26.38
N THR A 152 6.61 6.11 -26.97
CA THR A 152 6.41 7.44 -27.53
C THR A 152 5.10 8.05 -27.04
N ALA A 153 5.00 9.38 -27.03
CA ALA A 153 3.75 10.08 -26.70
C ALA A 153 2.61 9.72 -27.67
N GLN A 154 2.93 9.37 -28.92
CA GLN A 154 1.94 8.87 -29.87
C GLN A 154 1.41 7.50 -29.44
N GLU A 155 2.29 6.57 -29.10
CA GLU A 155 1.89 5.23 -28.63
C GLU A 155 0.99 5.32 -27.39
N ALA A 156 1.37 6.16 -26.43
CA ALA A 156 0.56 6.42 -25.25
C ALA A 156 -0.81 7.03 -25.59
N ALA A 157 -0.86 8.02 -26.48
CA ALA A 157 -2.11 8.64 -26.93
C ALA A 157 -3.01 7.64 -27.66
N GLU A 158 -2.45 6.80 -28.54
CA GLU A 158 -3.19 5.73 -29.23
C GLU A 158 -3.73 4.69 -28.23
N TRP A 159 -3.00 4.37 -27.17
CA TRP A 159 -3.50 3.46 -26.14
C TRP A 159 -4.69 4.05 -25.39
N LEU A 160 -4.62 5.33 -25.01
CA LEU A 160 -5.75 6.03 -24.38
C LEU A 160 -6.96 6.17 -25.34
N GLU A 161 -6.72 6.43 -26.63
CA GLU A 161 -7.80 6.42 -27.64
C GLU A 161 -8.42 5.03 -27.77
N TYR A 162 -7.61 3.98 -27.88
CA TYR A 162 -8.08 2.59 -27.91
C TYR A 162 -8.96 2.27 -26.70
N MET A 163 -8.53 2.65 -25.49
CA MET A 163 -9.29 2.39 -24.27
C MET A 163 -10.55 3.23 -24.14
N THR A 164 -10.48 4.53 -24.43
CA THR A 164 -11.49 5.49 -23.98
C THR A 164 -12.36 6.09 -25.09
N ALA A 165 -12.03 5.92 -26.37
CA ALA A 165 -12.81 6.53 -27.45
C ALA A 165 -14.23 5.95 -27.52
N ALA A 166 -15.23 6.87 -27.56
CA ALA A 166 -16.64 6.56 -27.80
C ALA A 166 -17.08 6.81 -29.24
N ALA A 167 -16.30 7.58 -30.02
CA ALA A 167 -16.54 7.83 -31.43
C ALA A 167 -16.01 6.68 -32.30
N PRO A 168 -16.59 6.40 -33.49
CA PRO A 168 -16.21 5.28 -34.34
C PRO A 168 -14.87 5.50 -35.07
N THR A 169 -13.79 5.65 -34.30
CA THR A 169 -12.41 5.73 -34.81
C THR A 169 -11.87 4.36 -35.17
N ALA A 170 -10.71 4.31 -35.84
CA ALA A 170 -10.08 3.03 -36.17
C ALA A 170 -9.73 2.22 -34.89
N LEU A 171 -9.26 2.90 -33.84
CA LEU A 171 -8.88 2.26 -32.59
C LEU A 171 -10.09 1.82 -31.77
N GLU A 172 -11.19 2.59 -31.80
CA GLU A 172 -12.47 2.15 -31.19
C GLU A 172 -12.98 0.88 -31.87
N LYS A 173 -12.99 0.84 -33.22
CA LYS A 173 -13.40 -0.35 -33.97
C LYS A 173 -12.51 -1.57 -33.71
N GLU A 174 -11.20 -1.36 -33.56
CA GLU A 174 -10.26 -2.41 -33.17
C GLU A 174 -10.57 -2.94 -31.76
N ARG A 175 -10.85 -2.06 -30.78
CA ARG A 175 -11.29 -2.47 -29.44
C ARG A 175 -12.56 -3.29 -29.49
N ALA A 176 -13.55 -2.83 -30.23
CA ALA A 176 -14.83 -3.54 -30.43
C ALA A 176 -14.63 -4.91 -31.07
N ALA A 177 -13.78 -5.00 -32.12
CA ALA A 177 -13.44 -6.27 -32.76
C ALA A 177 -12.69 -7.23 -31.82
N ASN A 178 -11.94 -6.70 -30.87
CA ASN A 178 -11.28 -7.46 -29.82
C ASN A 178 -12.21 -7.83 -28.63
N GLY A 179 -13.52 -7.56 -28.75
CA GLY A 179 -14.55 -8.03 -27.84
C GLY A 179 -15.11 -7.00 -26.86
N HIS A 180 -14.70 -5.72 -26.92
CA HIS A 180 -15.20 -4.69 -26.02
C HIS A 180 -15.63 -3.42 -26.77
N PRO A 181 -16.91 -3.32 -27.19
CA PRO A 181 -17.39 -2.16 -27.93
C PRO A 181 -17.48 -0.87 -27.10
N ASP A 182 -17.76 -0.97 -25.81
CA ASP A 182 -17.89 0.19 -24.93
C ASP A 182 -16.54 0.76 -24.50
N PRO A 183 -16.44 2.08 -24.27
CA PRO A 183 -15.21 2.68 -23.78
C PRO A 183 -14.91 2.25 -22.34
N TYR A 184 -13.64 1.96 -22.07
CA TYR A 184 -13.15 1.78 -20.71
C TYR A 184 -13.02 3.11 -19.98
N LYS A 185 -13.00 3.03 -18.63
CA LYS A 185 -12.72 4.14 -17.75
C LYS A 185 -11.30 4.01 -17.19
N VAL A 186 -10.46 5.02 -17.43
CA VAL A 186 -9.15 5.16 -16.79
C VAL A 186 -9.25 6.32 -15.80
N ALA A 187 -9.08 6.03 -14.50
CA ALA A 187 -9.24 7.03 -13.45
C ALA A 187 -7.91 7.75 -13.13
N LEU A 188 -6.80 7.01 -13.10
CA LEU A 188 -5.46 7.55 -12.84
C LEU A 188 -4.53 7.13 -13.98
N LEU A 189 -3.62 8.04 -14.36
CA LEU A 189 -2.64 7.82 -15.41
C LEU A 189 -1.26 8.24 -14.93
N GLY A 190 -0.35 7.28 -14.80
CA GLY A 190 1.07 7.54 -14.54
C GLY A 190 1.81 7.94 -15.80
N ILE A 191 2.50 9.07 -15.78
CA ILE A 191 3.35 9.53 -16.88
C ILE A 191 4.77 9.02 -16.65
N GLY A 192 5.00 7.73 -16.96
CA GLY A 192 6.24 7.00 -16.71
C GLY A 192 6.33 6.38 -15.32
N ASN A 193 7.44 5.74 -15.05
CA ASN A 193 7.83 5.13 -13.77
C ASN A 193 9.31 5.34 -13.53
N GLU A 194 9.72 5.75 -12.32
CA GLU A 194 11.14 5.86 -11.91
C GLU A 194 12.05 6.35 -13.04
N SER A 195 11.61 7.42 -13.72
CA SER A 195 12.31 7.93 -14.92
C SER A 195 13.75 8.37 -14.64
N TRP A 196 14.10 8.50 -13.36
CA TRP A 196 15.45 8.76 -12.85
C TRP A 196 16.33 7.49 -12.76
N ASP A 197 15.77 6.29 -12.96
CA ASP A 197 16.46 5.00 -12.95
C ASP A 197 15.94 4.11 -14.09
N CYS A 198 15.26 2.99 -13.80
CA CYS A 198 14.79 2.01 -14.79
C CYS A 198 13.85 2.58 -15.85
N GLY A 199 13.13 3.65 -15.55
CA GLY A 199 12.27 4.36 -16.51
C GLY A 199 13.00 5.30 -17.46
N GLY A 200 14.33 5.17 -17.63
CA GLY A 200 15.07 5.89 -18.66
C GLY A 200 16.31 6.66 -18.20
N ASN A 201 16.64 6.61 -16.90
CA ASN A 201 17.81 7.28 -16.30
C ASN A 201 17.92 8.78 -16.68
N MET A 202 16.80 9.48 -16.59
CA MET A 202 16.65 10.87 -17.00
C MET A 202 17.13 11.86 -15.93
N THR A 203 17.58 13.03 -16.36
CA THR A 203 17.70 14.19 -15.47
C THR A 203 16.30 14.79 -15.22
N PRO A 204 16.07 15.53 -14.11
CA PRO A 204 14.76 16.12 -13.83
C PRO A 204 14.27 17.06 -14.94
N ASP A 205 15.13 17.89 -15.54
CA ASP A 205 14.76 18.77 -16.64
C ASP A 205 14.37 18.01 -17.91
N TYR A 206 15.06 16.92 -18.22
CA TYR A 206 14.72 16.08 -19.37
C TYR A 206 13.39 15.37 -19.14
N TYR A 207 13.17 14.81 -17.93
CA TYR A 207 11.88 14.25 -17.57
C TYR A 207 10.75 15.28 -17.69
N VAL A 208 10.93 16.49 -17.18
CA VAL A 208 9.93 17.57 -17.30
C VAL A 208 9.60 17.85 -18.76
N SER A 209 10.59 17.80 -19.67
CA SER A 209 10.35 17.96 -21.10
C SER A 209 9.50 16.85 -21.68
N GLN A 210 9.78 15.59 -21.33
CA GLN A 210 8.98 14.42 -21.72
C GLN A 210 7.57 14.50 -21.11
N MET A 211 7.47 14.74 -19.80
CA MET A 211 6.21 14.85 -19.07
C MET A 211 5.25 15.85 -19.74
N LYS A 212 5.74 17.02 -20.15
CA LYS A 212 4.93 18.03 -20.84
C LYS A 212 4.37 17.49 -22.16
N ILE A 213 5.19 16.81 -22.96
CA ILE A 213 4.78 16.23 -24.24
C ILE A 213 3.71 15.16 -24.00
N TYR A 214 3.99 14.19 -23.12
CA TYR A 214 3.02 13.13 -22.80
C TYR A 214 1.73 13.72 -22.21
N SER A 215 1.83 14.60 -21.22
CA SER A 215 0.65 15.23 -20.60
C SER A 215 -0.22 15.97 -21.61
N ARG A 216 0.37 16.54 -22.65
CA ARG A 216 -0.39 17.22 -23.72
C ARG A 216 -1.20 16.26 -24.58
N PHE A 217 -0.66 15.09 -24.91
CA PHE A 217 -1.26 14.17 -25.89
C PHE A 217 -2.07 13.04 -25.24
N VAL A 218 -1.70 12.57 -24.04
CA VAL A 218 -2.52 11.58 -23.31
C VAL A 218 -3.75 12.26 -22.72
N ARG A 219 -4.94 11.75 -23.08
CA ARG A 219 -6.23 12.31 -22.66
C ARG A 219 -7.32 11.26 -22.66
N ASN A 220 -8.41 11.55 -22.01
CA ASN A 220 -9.64 10.76 -22.17
C ASN A 220 -10.33 11.19 -23.48
N PHE A 221 -10.52 10.24 -24.40
CA PHE A 221 -11.17 10.49 -25.69
C PHE A 221 -12.70 10.29 -25.66
N ASN A 222 -13.26 10.07 -24.47
CA ASN A 222 -14.72 9.98 -24.28
C ASN A 222 -15.25 11.32 -23.73
N PRO A 223 -15.96 12.14 -24.53
CA PRO A 223 -16.49 13.43 -24.06
C PRO A 223 -17.46 13.28 -22.88
N ALA A 224 -18.22 12.17 -22.81
CA ALA A 224 -19.16 11.92 -21.72
C ALA A 224 -18.47 11.66 -20.37
N GLN A 225 -17.18 11.31 -20.37
CA GLN A 225 -16.38 11.09 -19.18
C GLN A 225 -15.54 12.30 -18.79
N GLN A 226 -15.31 13.26 -19.70
CA GLN A 226 -14.45 14.43 -19.45
C GLN A 226 -14.96 15.32 -18.31
N ASP A 227 -16.27 15.54 -18.22
CA ASP A 227 -16.85 16.44 -17.23
C ASP A 227 -17.10 15.79 -15.86
N LYS A 228 -17.24 14.47 -15.82
CA LYS A 228 -17.66 13.72 -14.62
C LYS A 228 -16.54 12.90 -13.99
N GLN A 229 -15.52 12.56 -14.74
CA GLN A 229 -14.43 11.70 -14.32
C GLN A 229 -13.14 12.13 -15.03
N GLN A 230 -12.57 13.18 -14.50
CA GLN A 230 -11.25 13.61 -14.93
C GLN A 230 -10.26 12.47 -14.67
N MET A 231 -9.56 12.03 -15.71
CA MET A 231 -8.42 11.14 -15.60
C MET A 231 -7.28 11.91 -14.94
N LEU A 232 -6.92 11.53 -13.71
CA LEU A 232 -5.89 12.20 -12.94
C LEU A 232 -4.50 11.78 -13.44
N LYS A 233 -3.69 12.73 -13.86
CA LYS A 233 -2.34 12.52 -14.37
C LYS A 233 -1.32 12.64 -13.25
N ILE A 234 -0.54 11.59 -13.05
CA ILE A 234 0.49 11.51 -12.01
C ILE A 234 1.86 11.58 -12.67
N ALA A 235 2.62 12.62 -12.35
CA ALA A 235 3.99 12.76 -12.80
C ALA A 235 4.94 11.93 -11.93
N VAL A 236 6.05 11.46 -12.48
CA VAL A 236 7.10 10.80 -11.69
C VAL A 236 7.72 11.80 -10.73
N GLY A 237 7.75 11.43 -9.48
CA GLY A 237 8.34 12.18 -8.38
C GLY A 237 9.58 11.52 -7.79
N PRO A 238 9.95 11.86 -6.53
CA PRO A 238 11.20 11.40 -5.91
C PRO A 238 11.16 9.91 -5.53
N GLY A 239 12.34 9.28 -5.47
CA GLY A 239 12.55 7.92 -5.01
C GLY A 239 13.28 7.82 -3.67
N GLY A 240 13.15 8.79 -2.79
CA GLY A 240 13.80 8.76 -1.48
C GLY A 240 14.16 10.12 -0.91
N ASP A 241 15.17 10.13 -0.03
CA ASP A 241 15.71 11.34 0.60
C ASP A 241 17.02 11.83 -0.06
N GLY A 242 17.39 13.06 0.25
CA GLY A 242 18.65 13.69 -0.15
C GLY A 242 18.53 14.67 -1.32
N PRO A 243 19.65 15.37 -1.66
CA PRO A 243 19.64 16.49 -2.61
C PRO A 243 19.10 16.13 -3.99
N ARG A 244 19.39 14.95 -4.51
CA ARG A 244 18.89 14.46 -5.81
C ARG A 244 17.36 14.45 -5.85
N TRP A 245 16.74 14.01 -4.77
CA TRP A 245 15.29 13.83 -4.69
C TRP A 245 14.54 15.13 -4.43
N THR A 246 15.12 16.01 -3.60
CA THR A 246 14.55 17.34 -3.39
C THR A 246 14.64 18.20 -4.66
N ASP A 247 15.73 18.09 -5.41
CA ASP A 247 15.90 18.74 -6.72
C ASP A 247 14.87 18.22 -7.74
N TRP A 248 14.61 16.91 -7.77
CA TRP A 248 13.59 16.33 -8.63
C TRP A 248 12.20 16.92 -8.35
N THR A 249 11.79 16.91 -7.07
CA THR A 249 10.51 17.48 -6.66
C THR A 249 10.42 18.97 -6.99
N GLU A 250 11.46 19.72 -6.68
CA GLU A 250 11.49 21.17 -6.94
C GLU A 250 11.38 21.48 -8.45
N THR A 251 12.11 20.75 -9.29
CA THR A 251 12.10 20.94 -10.74
C THR A 251 10.74 20.65 -11.35
N VAL A 252 10.08 19.55 -10.97
CA VAL A 252 8.74 19.21 -11.47
C VAL A 252 7.72 20.23 -10.98
N MET A 253 7.73 20.58 -9.70
CA MET A 253 6.75 21.51 -9.13
C MET A 253 6.94 22.95 -9.62
N LYS A 254 8.16 23.37 -9.85
CA LYS A 254 8.45 24.66 -10.50
C LYS A 254 7.91 24.71 -11.93
N ALA A 255 8.08 23.62 -12.69
CA ALA A 255 7.49 23.51 -14.03
C ALA A 255 5.96 23.56 -13.97
N TYR A 256 5.34 22.88 -13.00
CA TYR A 256 3.89 22.95 -12.79
C TYR A 256 3.42 24.37 -12.48
N GLN A 257 4.05 25.08 -11.59
CA GLN A 257 3.69 26.48 -11.26
C GLN A 257 3.71 27.40 -12.51
N GLN A 258 4.57 27.08 -13.47
CA GLN A 258 4.72 27.83 -14.72
C GLN A 258 3.90 27.26 -15.88
N HIS A 259 3.03 26.25 -15.62
CA HIS A 259 2.28 25.58 -16.68
C HIS A 259 1.30 26.51 -17.36
N THR A 260 1.01 26.18 -18.62
CA THR A 260 0.01 26.85 -19.44
C THR A 260 -1.22 25.93 -19.60
N TRP A 261 -2.27 26.42 -20.21
CA TRP A 261 -3.47 25.64 -20.52
C TRP A 261 -3.22 24.36 -21.36
N SER A 262 -2.04 24.24 -21.96
CA SER A 262 -1.78 23.15 -22.93
C SER A 262 -1.41 21.81 -22.31
N TRP A 263 -1.02 21.79 -21.05
CA TRP A 263 -0.69 20.58 -20.31
C TRP A 263 -0.99 20.76 -18.82
N ASP A 264 -1.18 19.66 -18.10
CA ASP A 264 -1.47 19.67 -16.66
C ASP A 264 -1.08 18.35 -16.03
N ILE A 265 -0.86 18.35 -14.71
CA ILE A 265 -0.73 17.17 -13.85
C ILE A 265 -1.61 17.36 -12.61
N ASN A 266 -2.02 16.26 -11.99
CA ASN A 266 -2.88 16.27 -10.80
C ASN A 266 -2.18 15.68 -9.57
N GLY A 267 -1.07 14.99 -9.78
CA GLY A 267 -0.27 14.40 -8.72
C GLY A 267 1.20 14.28 -9.08
N LEU A 268 2.00 14.18 -8.04
CA LEU A 268 3.42 13.85 -8.07
C LEU A 268 3.58 12.51 -7.34
N SER A 269 4.15 11.51 -8.00
CA SER A 269 4.42 10.22 -7.35
C SER A 269 5.56 10.34 -6.33
N MET A 270 5.63 9.38 -5.42
CA MET A 270 6.77 9.19 -4.54
C MET A 270 6.95 7.70 -4.28
N HIS A 271 8.17 7.19 -4.45
CA HIS A 271 8.51 5.83 -4.12
C HIS A 271 9.39 5.80 -2.88
N ASN A 272 9.03 4.98 -1.91
CA ASN A 272 9.89 4.72 -0.76
C ASN A 272 9.62 3.35 -0.15
N TYR A 273 10.62 2.49 -0.23
CA TYR A 273 10.58 1.17 0.38
C TYR A 273 11.25 1.18 1.75
N THR A 274 10.68 0.44 2.70
CA THR A 274 11.35 0.11 3.95
C THR A 274 12.36 -1.01 3.68
N VAL A 275 13.62 -0.64 3.47
CA VAL A 275 14.68 -1.56 3.01
C VAL A 275 15.89 -1.60 3.96
N GLY A 276 16.11 -0.51 4.69
CA GLY A 276 17.29 -0.30 5.55
C GLY A 276 18.55 0.09 4.78
N HIS A 277 18.93 -0.67 3.78
CA HIS A 277 20.03 -0.34 2.87
C HIS A 277 19.92 -1.13 1.55
N TRP A 278 20.55 -0.65 0.51
CA TRP A 278 20.67 -1.33 -0.77
C TRP A 278 22.03 -2.01 -0.90
N PRO A 279 22.12 -3.27 -1.44
CA PRO A 279 20.98 -4.14 -1.78
C PRO A 279 20.28 -4.67 -0.51
N PRO A 280 18.99 -5.09 -0.62
CA PRO A 280 18.22 -5.60 0.52
C PRO A 280 18.86 -6.84 1.13
N SER A 281 19.02 -6.84 2.46
CA SER A 281 19.65 -7.96 3.17
C SER A 281 18.88 -8.46 4.39
N TYR A 282 17.89 -7.70 4.85
CA TYR A 282 17.02 -8.13 5.94
C TYR A 282 16.20 -9.35 5.53
N ALA A 283 16.03 -10.29 6.46
CA ALA A 283 15.22 -11.48 6.21
C ALA A 283 13.71 -11.18 6.31
N SER A 284 12.92 -11.84 5.47
CA SER A 284 11.45 -11.78 5.55
C SER A 284 10.88 -12.74 6.59
N VAL A 285 11.63 -13.78 7.00
CA VAL A 285 11.28 -14.77 8.04
C VAL A 285 12.49 -15.16 8.86
N GLY A 286 12.27 -15.70 10.06
CA GLY A 286 13.34 -16.20 10.93
C GLY A 286 14.18 -15.09 11.56
N PHE A 287 13.65 -13.91 11.67
CA PHE A 287 14.30 -12.77 12.31
C PHE A 287 13.85 -12.62 13.77
N GLY A 288 14.61 -11.83 14.53
CA GLY A 288 14.35 -11.54 15.94
C GLY A 288 13.88 -10.13 16.22
N GLU A 289 13.90 -9.77 17.51
CA GLU A 289 13.45 -8.46 17.99
C GLU A 289 14.30 -7.30 17.46
N THR A 290 15.59 -7.53 17.23
CA THR A 290 16.50 -6.50 16.71
C THR A 290 16.10 -6.06 15.31
N GLU A 291 15.94 -7.00 14.38
CA GLU A 291 15.53 -6.71 13.00
C GLU A 291 14.10 -6.17 12.94
N TYR A 292 13.21 -6.67 13.81
CA TYR A 292 11.87 -6.11 13.97
C TYR A 292 11.93 -4.61 14.29
N GLY A 293 12.68 -4.24 15.32
CA GLY A 293 12.81 -2.85 15.73
C GLY A 293 13.48 -1.96 14.68
N GLN A 294 14.53 -2.46 14.01
CA GLN A 294 15.23 -1.73 12.97
C GLN A 294 14.32 -1.44 11.77
N ILE A 295 13.57 -2.42 11.30
CA ILE A 295 12.63 -2.24 10.17
C ILE A 295 11.54 -1.23 10.53
N LEU A 296 10.97 -1.29 11.74
CA LEU A 296 9.97 -0.29 12.15
C LEU A 296 10.57 1.12 12.28
N LYS A 297 11.83 1.23 12.69
CA LYS A 297 12.55 2.51 12.71
C LYS A 297 12.65 3.10 11.29
N PHE A 298 13.07 2.32 10.31
CA PHE A 298 13.12 2.76 8.91
C PHE A 298 11.72 3.08 8.35
N THR A 299 10.70 2.33 8.79
CA THR A 299 9.30 2.63 8.39
C THR A 299 8.87 4.04 8.81
N LEU A 300 9.22 4.45 10.03
CA LEU A 300 8.86 5.76 10.57
C LEU A 300 9.58 6.94 9.87
N GLU A 301 10.64 6.69 9.10
CA GLU A 301 11.32 7.72 8.30
C GLU A 301 10.40 8.27 7.18
N MET A 302 9.35 7.54 6.79
CA MET A 302 8.32 7.99 5.86
C MET A 302 7.68 9.31 6.27
N GLU A 303 7.47 9.54 7.59
CA GLU A 303 6.90 10.78 8.12
C GLU A 303 7.74 12.01 7.74
N GLY A 304 9.07 11.92 7.94
CA GLY A 304 10.01 12.98 7.58
C GLY A 304 10.12 13.19 6.07
N LEU A 305 10.04 12.10 5.31
CA LEU A 305 10.13 12.15 3.86
C LEU A 305 8.90 12.87 3.25
N ILE A 306 7.69 12.48 3.66
CA ILE A 306 6.45 13.14 3.22
C ILE A 306 6.45 14.61 3.62
N SER A 307 6.81 14.93 4.87
CA SER A 307 6.89 16.31 5.35
C SER A 307 7.83 17.17 4.52
N LYS A 308 9.02 16.64 4.19
CA LYS A 308 10.03 17.33 3.38
C LYS A 308 9.54 17.62 1.97
N HIS A 309 9.03 16.62 1.25
CA HIS A 309 8.56 16.79 -0.11
C HIS A 309 7.27 17.63 -0.16
N SER A 310 6.36 17.49 0.80
CA SER A 310 5.18 18.36 0.92
C SER A 310 5.56 19.82 1.10
N ALA A 311 6.58 20.14 1.91
CA ALA A 311 7.05 21.51 2.09
C ALA A 311 7.61 22.13 0.80
N ILE A 312 8.31 21.32 -0.03
CA ILE A 312 8.74 21.76 -1.36
C ILE A 312 7.54 21.98 -2.27
N MET A 313 6.57 21.08 -2.28
CA MET A 313 5.35 21.20 -3.07
C MET A 313 4.56 22.46 -2.67
N ASP A 314 4.42 22.74 -1.37
CA ASP A 314 3.68 23.89 -0.84
C ASP A 314 4.27 25.24 -1.31
N LYS A 315 5.57 25.30 -1.57
CA LYS A 315 6.24 26.48 -2.13
C LYS A 315 5.71 26.85 -3.53
N TYR A 316 5.34 25.86 -4.33
CA TYR A 316 4.91 26.02 -5.73
C TYR A 316 3.40 25.82 -5.92
N ASP A 317 2.74 25.15 -4.99
CA ASP A 317 1.31 24.84 -4.97
C ASP A 317 0.76 24.96 -3.55
N PRO A 318 0.64 26.19 -3.01
CA PRO A 318 0.16 26.43 -1.64
C PRO A 318 -1.31 26.05 -1.44
N GLU A 319 -2.09 25.97 -2.51
CA GLU A 319 -3.49 25.53 -2.49
C GLU A 319 -3.62 24.00 -2.46
N LYS A 320 -2.52 23.26 -2.49
CA LYS A 320 -2.46 21.79 -2.45
C LYS A 320 -3.30 21.12 -3.53
N LYS A 321 -3.33 21.67 -4.73
CA LYS A 321 -4.03 21.10 -5.89
C LYS A 321 -3.39 19.79 -6.34
N ILE A 322 -2.05 19.75 -6.35
CA ILE A 322 -1.27 18.56 -6.72
C ILE A 322 -1.22 17.60 -5.54
N ALA A 323 -1.71 16.39 -5.75
CA ALA A 323 -1.58 15.31 -4.77
C ALA A 323 -0.12 14.83 -4.66
N LEU A 324 0.32 14.43 -3.48
CA LEU A 324 1.44 13.51 -3.33
C LEU A 324 0.85 12.09 -3.35
N VAL A 325 1.38 11.23 -4.24
CA VAL A 325 0.91 9.87 -4.45
C VAL A 325 2.06 8.91 -4.17
N VAL A 326 1.98 8.18 -3.06
CA VAL A 326 3.03 7.22 -2.66
C VAL A 326 2.75 5.89 -3.36
N ASP A 327 2.92 5.85 -4.69
CA ASP A 327 2.45 4.77 -5.53
C ASP A 327 3.41 3.56 -5.64
N GLU A 328 4.50 3.60 -4.85
CA GLU A 328 5.27 2.41 -4.45
C GLU A 328 5.76 2.56 -3.01
N TRP A 329 5.32 1.65 -2.13
CA TRP A 329 5.76 1.58 -0.75
C TRP A 329 5.61 0.16 -0.19
N GLY A 330 6.30 -0.13 0.88
CA GLY A 330 6.25 -1.41 1.58
C GLY A 330 7.63 -1.90 2.00
N GLY A 331 7.68 -3.08 2.59
CA GLY A 331 8.93 -3.75 2.98
C GLY A 331 9.60 -4.43 1.79
N TRP A 332 10.89 -4.19 1.59
CA TRP A 332 11.69 -4.89 0.59
C TRP A 332 12.85 -5.62 1.26
N TYR A 333 12.81 -6.93 1.24
CA TYR A 333 13.77 -7.80 1.92
C TYR A 333 14.51 -8.70 0.93
N ALA A 334 15.53 -9.40 1.41
CA ALA A 334 16.20 -10.42 0.62
C ALA A 334 15.18 -11.46 0.13
N PRO A 335 15.22 -11.86 -1.16
CA PRO A 335 14.33 -12.89 -1.69
C PRO A 335 14.46 -14.20 -0.91
N LEU A 336 13.37 -14.95 -0.81
CA LEU A 336 13.38 -16.25 -0.14
C LEU A 336 14.40 -17.18 -0.79
N PRO A 337 15.21 -17.91 0.00
CA PRO A 337 16.17 -18.88 -0.51
C PRO A 337 15.51 -19.92 -1.44
N GLY A 338 16.12 -20.15 -2.59
CA GLY A 338 15.62 -21.10 -3.59
C GLY A 338 14.58 -20.52 -4.57
N SER A 339 14.10 -19.30 -4.37
CA SER A 339 13.30 -18.57 -5.37
C SER A 339 14.22 -17.92 -6.42
N ASN A 340 13.64 -17.58 -7.60
CA ASN A 340 14.33 -16.71 -8.55
C ASN A 340 14.51 -15.32 -7.92
N PRO A 341 15.73 -14.81 -7.76
CA PRO A 341 15.95 -13.51 -7.12
C PRO A 341 15.22 -12.34 -7.79
N GLY A 342 15.08 -12.40 -9.13
CA GLY A 342 14.35 -11.39 -9.90
C GLY A 342 12.82 -11.45 -9.76
N PHE A 343 12.29 -12.43 -9.04
CA PHE A 343 10.85 -12.51 -8.75
C PHE A 343 10.46 -11.85 -7.43
N LEU A 344 11.44 -11.40 -6.65
CA LEU A 344 11.27 -10.68 -5.40
C LEU A 344 10.30 -11.38 -4.43
N VAL A 345 10.38 -12.72 -4.37
CA VAL A 345 9.52 -13.52 -3.51
C VAL A 345 9.98 -13.35 -2.06
N GLN A 346 9.10 -12.85 -1.24
CA GLN A 346 9.28 -12.78 0.21
C GLN A 346 8.01 -13.20 0.94
N GLN A 347 8.14 -13.64 2.20
CA GLN A 347 7.00 -13.90 3.06
C GLN A 347 6.66 -12.63 3.84
N ASN A 348 5.37 -12.45 4.16
CA ASN A 348 4.90 -11.31 4.95
C ASN A 348 4.47 -11.77 6.34
N SER A 349 5.03 -11.13 7.35
CA SER A 349 4.88 -11.47 8.76
C SER A 349 4.04 -10.46 9.53
N LEU A 350 3.90 -10.66 10.84
CA LEU A 350 3.29 -9.67 11.73
C LEU A 350 4.06 -8.34 11.74
N ARG A 351 5.40 -8.36 11.61
CA ARG A 351 6.21 -7.14 11.43
C ARG A 351 5.70 -6.30 10.25
N ASP A 352 5.40 -6.97 9.14
CA ASP A 352 4.99 -6.29 7.91
C ASP A 352 3.55 -5.76 8.02
N ALA A 353 2.71 -6.40 8.81
CA ALA A 353 1.40 -5.85 9.18
C ALA A 353 1.54 -4.54 9.97
N ILE A 354 2.43 -4.49 10.97
CA ILE A 354 2.70 -3.28 11.75
C ILE A 354 3.32 -2.19 10.86
N LEU A 355 4.27 -2.55 9.98
CA LEU A 355 4.84 -1.65 8.97
C LEU A 355 3.73 -1.02 8.11
N ALA A 356 2.78 -1.83 7.63
CA ALA A 356 1.66 -1.33 6.83
C ALA A 356 0.77 -0.37 7.63
N ALA A 357 0.43 -0.70 8.87
CA ALA A 357 -0.36 0.16 9.74
C ALA A 357 0.32 1.52 9.97
N LEU A 358 1.63 1.53 10.27
CA LEU A 358 2.40 2.77 10.46
C LEU A 358 2.39 3.66 9.22
N ASN A 359 2.62 3.09 8.03
CA ASN A 359 2.56 3.87 6.79
C ASN A 359 1.16 4.43 6.52
N LEU A 360 0.11 3.62 6.67
CA LEU A 360 -1.27 4.07 6.49
C LEU A 360 -1.65 5.18 7.48
N ASN A 361 -1.16 5.11 8.73
CA ASN A 361 -1.34 6.16 9.72
C ASN A 361 -0.63 7.45 9.32
N ILE A 362 0.61 7.34 8.83
CA ILE A 362 1.38 8.49 8.32
C ILE A 362 0.63 9.14 7.14
N PHE A 363 0.17 8.35 6.17
CA PHE A 363 -0.58 8.87 5.02
C PHE A 363 -1.88 9.56 5.47
N ALA A 364 -2.60 9.00 6.44
CA ALA A 364 -3.82 9.60 6.98
C ALA A 364 -3.55 10.92 7.71
N ARG A 365 -2.44 11.05 8.44
CA ARG A 365 -2.03 12.32 9.06
C ARG A 365 -1.72 13.42 8.05
N HIS A 366 -1.24 13.03 6.87
CA HIS A 366 -0.92 13.93 5.75
C HIS A 366 -1.98 13.96 4.65
N ALA A 367 -3.23 13.59 4.96
CA ALA A 367 -4.32 13.46 3.98
C ALA A 367 -4.67 14.76 3.24
N ASP A 368 -4.21 15.91 3.70
CA ASP A 368 -4.33 17.18 2.99
C ASP A 368 -3.44 17.25 1.73
N ARG A 369 -2.34 16.49 1.70
CA ARG A 369 -1.42 16.40 0.55
C ARG A 369 -1.36 14.99 -0.04
N VAL A 370 -1.32 13.93 0.80
CA VAL A 370 -1.27 12.54 0.35
C VAL A 370 -2.69 12.08 -0.01
N ARG A 371 -2.96 11.90 -1.28
CA ARG A 371 -4.28 11.49 -1.79
C ARG A 371 -4.23 10.23 -2.65
N GLY A 372 -3.16 9.47 -2.56
CA GLY A 372 -3.02 8.16 -3.19
C GLY A 372 -1.80 7.44 -2.65
N ALA A 373 -1.87 6.12 -2.59
CA ALA A 373 -0.73 5.25 -2.29
C ALA A 373 -1.03 3.85 -2.83
N ASN A 374 0.00 3.15 -3.34
CA ASN A 374 -0.15 1.80 -3.86
C ASN A 374 0.90 0.90 -3.24
N ILE A 375 0.47 -0.05 -2.41
CA ILE A 375 1.41 -0.97 -1.77
C ILE A 375 2.04 -1.92 -2.79
N ALA A 376 3.31 -2.14 -2.66
CA ALA A 376 4.08 -3.03 -3.51
C ALA A 376 4.31 -4.40 -2.85
N GLN A 377 3.71 -5.51 -3.38
CA GLN A 377 2.74 -5.49 -4.45
C GLN A 377 1.49 -6.27 -4.02
N MET A 378 0.52 -6.36 -4.89
CA MET A 378 -0.77 -6.95 -4.54
C MET A 378 -0.68 -8.45 -4.27
N ILE A 379 0.04 -9.23 -5.10
CA ILE A 379 0.07 -10.69 -5.06
C ILE A 379 1.50 -11.20 -5.28
N ASN A 380 1.94 -12.15 -4.46
CA ASN A 380 3.17 -12.96 -4.59
C ASN A 380 4.52 -12.21 -4.58
N VAL A 381 4.53 -10.90 -4.65
CA VAL A 381 5.72 -10.08 -4.85
C VAL A 381 5.87 -9.10 -3.69
N LEU A 382 7.07 -8.97 -3.13
CA LEU A 382 7.38 -8.04 -2.05
C LEU A 382 6.36 -8.13 -0.90
N GLN A 383 5.84 -7.01 -0.41
CA GLN A 383 4.85 -7.00 0.68
C GLN A 383 3.43 -7.30 0.16
N ALA A 384 3.21 -8.52 -0.30
CA ALA A 384 1.95 -8.93 -0.91
C ALA A 384 0.79 -9.08 0.09
N MET A 385 -0.43 -8.72 -0.38
CA MET A 385 -1.69 -9.02 0.32
C MET A 385 -1.99 -10.50 0.31
N ILE A 386 -1.72 -11.16 -0.80
CA ILE A 386 -2.14 -12.51 -1.13
C ILE A 386 -0.94 -13.29 -1.64
N ILE A 387 -0.83 -14.54 -1.22
CA ILE A 387 0.14 -15.49 -1.78
C ILE A 387 -0.65 -16.63 -2.41
N THR A 388 -0.28 -17.00 -3.64
CA THR A 388 -0.87 -18.11 -4.38
C THR A 388 0.19 -19.12 -4.79
N ASP A 389 -0.19 -20.39 -4.85
CA ASP A 389 0.59 -21.48 -5.45
C ASP A 389 -0.40 -22.48 -6.05
N LYS A 390 -0.44 -22.57 -7.37
CA LYS A 390 -1.44 -23.38 -8.10
C LYS A 390 -2.86 -23.03 -7.64
N GLU A 391 -3.63 -24.03 -7.17
CA GLU A 391 -5.00 -23.83 -6.66
C GLU A 391 -5.07 -23.22 -5.24
N LYS A 392 -3.94 -23.12 -4.54
CA LYS A 392 -3.93 -22.62 -3.16
C LYS A 392 -3.85 -21.09 -3.13
N MET A 393 -4.47 -20.52 -2.11
CA MET A 393 -4.38 -19.11 -1.78
C MET A 393 -4.28 -18.93 -0.27
N VAL A 394 -3.46 -18.01 0.19
CA VAL A 394 -3.39 -17.59 1.61
C VAL A 394 -3.35 -16.06 1.71
N LEU A 395 -4.08 -15.53 2.68
CA LEU A 395 -4.09 -14.11 3.02
C LEU A 395 -2.96 -13.80 4.00
N THR A 396 -2.16 -12.78 3.72
CA THR A 396 -1.04 -12.40 4.58
C THR A 396 -1.50 -11.54 5.76
N PRO A 397 -0.68 -11.35 6.80
CA PRO A 397 -0.98 -10.40 7.86
C PRO A 397 -1.21 -8.96 7.36
N THR A 398 -0.52 -8.55 6.29
CA THR A 398 -0.72 -7.25 5.64
C THR A 398 -2.15 -7.09 5.08
N TYR A 399 -2.70 -8.14 4.47
CA TYR A 399 -4.10 -8.15 4.01
C TYR A 399 -5.08 -7.80 5.14
N TYR A 400 -4.87 -8.37 6.31
CA TYR A 400 -5.76 -8.12 7.46
C TYR A 400 -5.67 -6.71 7.99
N VAL A 401 -4.53 -6.04 7.85
CA VAL A 401 -4.44 -4.59 8.13
C VAL A 401 -5.34 -3.81 7.18
N PHE A 402 -5.24 -4.03 5.87
CA PHE A 402 -6.13 -3.37 4.91
C PHE A 402 -7.61 -3.66 5.18
N LYS A 403 -7.94 -4.88 5.63
CA LYS A 403 -9.30 -5.24 6.04
C LYS A 403 -9.77 -4.43 7.26
N LEU A 404 -8.93 -4.29 8.27
CA LEU A 404 -9.22 -3.49 9.46
C LEU A 404 -9.39 -2.01 9.12
N TYR A 405 -8.67 -1.50 8.11
CA TYR A 405 -8.71 -0.10 7.69
C TYR A 405 -9.83 0.25 6.70
N VAL A 406 -10.66 -0.70 6.27
CA VAL A 406 -11.82 -0.41 5.39
C VAL A 406 -12.67 0.78 5.87
N PRO A 407 -12.94 0.96 7.18
CA PRO A 407 -13.72 2.11 7.67
C PRO A 407 -13.04 3.47 7.51
N PHE A 408 -11.73 3.51 7.29
CA PHE A 408 -10.98 4.76 7.09
C PHE A 408 -11.01 5.25 5.64
N GLN A 409 -11.44 4.42 4.69
CA GLN A 409 -11.62 4.83 3.30
C GLN A 409 -12.71 5.90 3.19
N ASP A 410 -12.34 7.05 2.63
CA ASP A 410 -13.20 8.25 2.54
C ASP A 410 -13.64 8.85 3.88
N ALA A 411 -13.09 8.41 5.00
CA ALA A 411 -13.35 8.98 6.31
C ALA A 411 -12.68 10.36 6.47
N THR A 412 -13.17 11.15 7.40
CA THR A 412 -12.56 12.44 7.74
C THR A 412 -11.62 12.26 8.92
N PHE A 413 -10.36 12.62 8.75
CA PHE A 413 -9.34 12.52 9.78
C PHE A 413 -9.73 13.34 11.04
N VAL A 414 -9.45 12.79 12.22
CA VAL A 414 -9.62 13.46 13.50
C VAL A 414 -8.28 13.43 14.24
N PRO A 415 -7.70 14.56 14.61
CA PRO A 415 -6.43 14.60 15.32
C PRO A 415 -6.47 13.87 16.66
N VAL A 416 -5.43 13.10 16.95
CA VAL A 416 -5.20 12.42 18.23
C VAL A 416 -3.96 12.99 18.88
N THR A 417 -4.04 13.33 20.16
CA THR A 417 -2.90 13.82 20.94
C THR A 417 -2.58 12.83 22.06
N PHE A 418 -1.33 12.43 22.19
CA PHE A 418 -0.87 11.49 23.21
C PHE A 418 0.65 11.55 23.40
N ASP A 419 1.11 11.09 24.56
CA ASP A 419 2.51 10.73 24.79
C ASP A 419 2.63 9.21 24.62
N ALA A 420 3.27 8.79 23.54
CA ALA A 420 3.41 7.39 23.18
C ALA A 420 4.30 6.61 24.18
N GLY A 421 5.14 7.29 24.97
CA GLY A 421 6.26 6.65 25.64
C GLY A 421 7.24 6.04 24.64
N TRP A 422 8.21 5.28 25.14
CA TRP A 422 9.27 4.70 24.31
C TRP A 422 9.36 3.18 24.51
N TYR A 423 9.51 2.47 23.40
CA TYR A 423 10.05 1.12 23.36
C TYR A 423 11.52 1.20 22.94
N THR A 424 12.40 0.52 23.66
CA THR A 424 13.85 0.52 23.38
C THR A 424 14.39 -0.90 23.37
N HIS A 425 15.21 -1.22 22.36
CA HIS A 425 15.94 -2.48 22.27
C HIS A 425 17.28 -2.25 21.55
N GLY A 426 18.41 -2.44 22.26
CA GLY A 426 19.73 -2.08 21.74
C GLY A 426 19.77 -0.60 21.34
N ASP A 427 20.16 -0.34 20.09
CA ASP A 427 20.23 1.01 19.51
C ASP A 427 18.89 1.51 18.91
N VAL A 428 17.84 0.71 19.05
CA VAL A 428 16.51 1.07 18.54
C VAL A 428 15.71 1.76 19.64
N ALA A 429 15.16 2.93 19.32
CA ALA A 429 14.17 3.61 20.13
C ALA A 429 12.97 3.98 19.23
N LEU A 430 11.77 3.52 19.57
CA LEU A 430 10.53 3.74 18.83
C LEU A 430 9.48 4.33 19.77
N PRO A 431 8.52 5.13 19.25
CA PRO A 431 7.30 5.39 20.00
C PRO A 431 6.66 4.04 20.34
N ARG A 432 6.21 3.88 21.57
CA ARG A 432 5.59 2.61 22.02
C ARG A 432 4.26 2.37 21.33
N VAL A 433 3.52 3.47 21.07
CA VAL A 433 2.18 3.44 20.45
C VAL A 433 2.15 4.43 19.30
N ASP A 434 1.49 4.05 18.21
CA ASP A 434 1.02 4.98 17.18
C ASP A 434 -0.51 4.92 17.11
N ALA A 435 -1.16 6.04 16.73
CA ALA A 435 -2.62 6.08 16.67
C ALA A 435 -3.14 7.13 15.69
N ILE A 436 -4.27 6.80 15.07
CA ILE A 436 -5.10 7.74 14.31
C ILE A 436 -6.57 7.59 14.69
N ALA A 437 -7.36 8.63 14.41
CA ALA A 437 -8.80 8.59 14.48
C ALA A 437 -9.43 9.19 13.22
N ALA A 438 -10.62 8.72 12.87
CA ALA A 438 -11.39 9.28 11.76
C ALA A 438 -12.88 9.09 11.97
N LYS A 439 -13.69 9.94 11.32
CA LYS A 439 -15.13 9.77 11.22
C LYS A 439 -15.49 9.26 9.83
N ASP A 440 -16.25 8.17 9.79
CA ASP A 440 -16.79 7.68 8.53
C ASP A 440 -17.92 8.59 8.00
N ALA A 441 -18.47 8.26 6.83
CA ALA A 441 -19.52 9.03 6.18
C ALA A 441 -20.83 9.13 7.03
N ASN A 442 -21.03 8.25 8.00
CA ASN A 442 -22.15 8.25 8.92
C ASN A 442 -21.85 9.03 10.21
N GLY A 443 -20.66 9.58 10.35
CA GLY A 443 -20.18 10.29 11.53
C GLY A 443 -19.72 9.40 12.68
N LYS A 444 -19.65 8.08 12.48
CA LYS A 444 -19.14 7.13 13.46
C LYS A 444 -17.64 7.30 13.63
N LEU A 445 -17.18 7.39 14.87
CA LEU A 445 -15.76 7.52 15.20
C LEU A 445 -15.08 6.16 15.18
N TRP A 446 -13.97 6.08 14.46
CA TRP A 446 -13.06 4.95 14.39
C TRP A 446 -11.70 5.36 14.90
N LEU A 447 -11.06 4.46 15.66
CA LEU A 447 -9.70 4.60 16.14
C LEU A 447 -8.89 3.41 15.66
N GLU A 448 -7.71 3.68 15.15
CA GLU A 448 -6.67 2.69 14.99
C GLU A 448 -5.56 2.99 16.00
N ILE A 449 -5.06 1.94 16.66
CA ILE A 449 -4.01 2.03 17.66
C ILE A 449 -3.08 0.84 17.50
N THR A 450 -1.80 1.11 17.19
CA THR A 450 -0.73 0.12 17.04
C THR A 450 0.17 0.12 18.26
N ASN A 451 0.37 -1.05 18.89
CA ASN A 451 1.39 -1.25 19.91
C ASN A 451 2.67 -1.80 19.25
N LEU A 452 3.74 -1.00 19.24
CA LEU A 452 5.02 -1.37 18.64
C LEU A 452 5.90 -2.20 19.58
N ASP A 453 5.61 -2.22 20.89
CA ASP A 453 6.37 -3.00 21.85
C ASP A 453 6.07 -4.50 21.65
N PRO A 454 7.07 -5.33 21.27
CA PRO A 454 6.83 -6.75 20.99
C PRO A 454 6.62 -7.60 22.26
N ASN A 455 6.90 -7.04 23.44
CA ASN A 455 6.96 -7.78 24.70
C ASN A 455 5.90 -7.33 25.70
N GLN A 456 5.50 -6.05 25.70
CA GLN A 456 4.64 -5.50 26.73
C GLN A 456 3.27 -5.08 26.18
N PRO A 457 2.18 -5.46 26.88
CA PRO A 457 0.87 -4.91 26.61
C PRO A 457 0.80 -3.43 27.03
N VAL A 458 -0.13 -2.68 26.44
CA VAL A 458 -0.37 -1.27 26.78
C VAL A 458 -1.83 -1.09 27.16
N GLU A 459 -2.08 -0.40 28.27
CA GLU A 459 -3.43 0.05 28.62
C GLU A 459 -3.69 1.41 28.00
N ILE A 460 -4.76 1.51 27.24
CA ILE A 460 -5.21 2.74 26.59
C ILE A 460 -6.40 3.31 27.36
N GLU A 461 -6.31 4.60 27.66
CA GLU A 461 -7.46 5.41 28.08
C GLU A 461 -7.63 6.59 27.13
N ALA A 462 -8.70 6.61 26.33
CA ALA A 462 -8.98 7.67 25.39
C ALA A 462 -10.11 8.58 25.92
N SER A 463 -9.81 9.87 26.13
CA SER A 463 -10.79 10.90 26.41
C SER A 463 -11.41 11.36 25.09
N LEU A 464 -12.74 11.29 24.99
CA LEU A 464 -13.49 11.56 23.78
C LEU A 464 -14.36 12.80 23.96
N ALA A 465 -13.91 13.95 23.45
CA ALA A 465 -14.69 15.18 23.41
C ALA A 465 -15.50 15.28 22.11
N GLY A 466 -16.59 16.05 22.13
CA GLY A 466 -17.44 16.30 20.96
C GLY A 466 -18.36 15.15 20.57
N ILE A 467 -18.38 14.07 21.36
CA ILE A 467 -19.33 12.95 21.23
C ILE A 467 -19.74 12.43 22.61
N THR A 468 -20.85 11.66 22.66
CA THR A 468 -21.28 10.95 23.87
C THR A 468 -21.18 9.45 23.62
N PRO A 469 -20.06 8.82 23.97
CA PRO A 469 -19.84 7.41 23.67
C PRO A 469 -20.73 6.53 24.54
N LYS A 470 -21.40 5.53 23.94
CA LYS A 470 -22.24 4.54 24.63
C LYS A 470 -21.58 3.19 24.74
N SER A 471 -20.99 2.73 23.67
CA SER A 471 -20.28 1.46 23.59
C SER A 471 -19.14 1.53 22.59
N ALA A 472 -18.25 0.57 22.65
CA ALA A 472 -17.18 0.39 21.67
C ALA A 472 -16.96 -1.09 21.38
N ALA A 473 -16.59 -1.39 20.14
CA ALA A 473 -16.25 -2.72 19.69
C ALA A 473 -15.12 -2.66 18.66
N GLY A 474 -14.32 -3.68 18.56
CA GLY A 474 -13.21 -3.71 17.62
C GLY A 474 -12.55 -5.06 17.46
N GLU A 475 -11.52 -5.06 16.66
CA GLU A 475 -10.67 -6.22 16.37
C GLU A 475 -9.21 -5.84 16.52
N THR A 476 -8.40 -6.82 16.91
CA THR A 476 -6.95 -6.70 17.03
C THR A 476 -6.25 -7.80 16.23
N LEU A 477 -5.17 -7.44 15.57
CA LEU A 477 -4.26 -8.34 14.87
C LEU A 477 -2.97 -8.46 15.67
N THR A 478 -2.65 -9.64 16.15
CA THR A 478 -1.40 -9.96 16.86
C THR A 478 -1.09 -11.44 16.71
N ALA A 479 0.14 -11.83 17.07
CA ALA A 479 0.59 -13.21 17.04
C ALA A 479 1.67 -13.48 18.10
N PRO A 480 2.02 -14.75 18.39
CA PRO A 480 3.02 -15.09 19.42
C PRO A 480 4.41 -14.49 19.16
N LYS A 481 4.83 -14.41 17.87
CA LYS A 481 6.14 -13.93 17.47
C LYS A 481 6.04 -12.78 16.47
N VAL A 482 7.07 -11.93 16.42
CA VAL A 482 7.18 -10.81 15.45
C VAL A 482 7.29 -11.30 14.00
N ASP A 483 7.84 -12.50 13.80
CA ASP A 483 8.01 -13.16 12.51
C ASP A 483 6.90 -14.17 12.16
N SER A 484 5.79 -14.19 12.93
CA SER A 484 4.64 -15.06 12.66
C SER A 484 4.05 -14.76 11.28
N VAL A 485 3.77 -15.79 10.50
CA VAL A 485 3.25 -15.74 9.13
C VAL A 485 2.01 -16.64 8.98
N ASN A 486 1.22 -16.36 7.95
CA ASN A 486 0.22 -17.28 7.44
C ASN A 486 0.83 -18.10 6.30
N THR A 487 0.61 -19.41 6.31
CA THR A 487 1.07 -20.33 5.27
C THR A 487 -0.10 -21.14 4.72
N PHE A 488 0.08 -21.84 3.61
CA PHE A 488 -0.96 -22.71 3.05
C PHE A 488 -1.40 -23.80 4.01
N ASP A 489 -0.51 -24.29 4.88
CA ASP A 489 -0.81 -25.34 5.87
C ASP A 489 -1.37 -24.76 7.19
N ALA A 490 -1.09 -23.48 7.47
CA ALA A 490 -1.55 -22.76 8.66
C ALA A 490 -2.04 -21.35 8.30
N PRO A 491 -3.17 -21.22 7.56
CA PRO A 491 -3.61 -19.96 6.96
C PRO A 491 -4.17 -18.95 7.96
N ASN A 492 -4.42 -19.35 9.19
CA ASN A 492 -5.08 -18.53 10.22
C ASN A 492 -4.19 -18.30 11.46
N THR A 493 -2.87 -18.36 11.33
CA THR A 493 -1.92 -18.09 12.42
C THR A 493 -2.02 -16.63 12.88
N VAL A 494 -2.14 -15.69 11.93
CA VAL A 494 -2.24 -14.25 12.16
C VAL A 494 -3.53 -13.75 11.51
N VAL A 495 -4.59 -13.67 12.31
CA VAL A 495 -5.91 -13.21 11.88
C VAL A 495 -6.51 -12.28 12.94
N PRO A 496 -7.40 -11.34 12.56
CA PRO A 496 -8.08 -10.46 13.50
C PRO A 496 -8.91 -11.24 14.53
N LYS A 497 -8.89 -10.75 15.76
CA LYS A 497 -9.69 -11.28 16.88
C LYS A 497 -10.42 -10.13 17.55
N ALA A 498 -11.64 -10.39 18.05
CA ALA A 498 -12.39 -9.40 18.80
C ALA A 498 -11.60 -8.88 20.01
N VAL A 499 -11.60 -7.58 20.22
CA VAL A 499 -11.01 -6.93 21.38
C VAL A 499 -12.10 -6.36 22.28
N SER A 500 -11.91 -6.52 23.60
CA SER A 500 -12.81 -5.93 24.59
C SER A 500 -12.45 -4.46 24.80
N ALA A 501 -13.38 -3.57 24.45
CA ALA A 501 -13.29 -2.14 24.71
C ALA A 501 -14.43 -1.71 25.63
N LYS A 502 -14.16 -0.86 26.63
CA LYS A 502 -15.12 -0.38 27.61
C LYS A 502 -15.29 1.11 27.50
N VAL A 503 -16.53 1.57 27.58
CA VAL A 503 -16.85 2.99 27.72
C VAL A 503 -17.33 3.25 29.15
N GLN A 504 -16.64 4.15 29.86
CA GLN A 504 -16.99 4.54 31.22
C GLN A 504 -16.67 6.01 31.46
N GLY A 505 -17.63 6.79 31.96
CA GLY A 505 -17.42 8.22 32.26
C GLY A 505 -16.98 9.07 31.07
N GLY A 506 -17.45 8.75 29.86
CA GLY A 506 -17.06 9.47 28.63
C GLY A 506 -15.69 9.10 28.08
N LYS A 507 -15.03 8.11 28.66
CA LYS A 507 -13.72 7.60 28.22
C LYS A 507 -13.83 6.21 27.64
N LEU A 508 -12.99 5.92 26.65
CA LEU A 508 -12.76 4.58 26.10
C LEU A 508 -11.55 3.98 26.80
N ALA A 509 -11.68 2.76 27.31
CA ALA A 509 -10.60 1.98 27.90
C ALA A 509 -10.47 0.64 27.22
N LEU A 510 -9.25 0.28 26.81
CA LEU A 510 -8.93 -1.04 26.24
C LEU A 510 -7.46 -1.39 26.53
N LYS A 511 -7.17 -2.70 26.44
CA LYS A 511 -5.81 -3.21 26.56
C LYS A 511 -5.35 -3.69 25.19
N LEU A 512 -4.21 -3.18 24.73
CA LEU A 512 -3.52 -3.64 23.53
C LEU A 512 -2.59 -4.79 23.88
N GLU A 513 -2.65 -5.85 23.09
CA GLU A 513 -1.65 -6.91 23.18
C GLU A 513 -0.29 -6.40 22.66
N PRO A 514 0.84 -7.03 23.05
CA PRO A 514 2.15 -6.73 22.47
C PRO A 514 2.12 -6.91 20.94
N LYS A 515 2.89 -6.08 20.21
CA LYS A 515 2.99 -6.17 18.73
C LYS A 515 1.63 -6.32 18.05
N SER A 516 0.76 -5.36 18.22
CA SER A 516 -0.62 -5.45 17.73
C SER A 516 -1.07 -4.24 16.92
N VAL A 517 -1.95 -4.48 15.97
CA VAL A 517 -2.72 -3.47 15.24
C VAL A 517 -4.18 -3.63 15.65
N THR A 518 -4.78 -2.58 16.21
CA THR A 518 -6.12 -2.65 16.80
C THR A 518 -7.00 -1.54 16.24
N VAL A 519 -8.15 -1.91 15.69
CA VAL A 519 -9.15 -0.95 15.22
C VAL A 519 -10.43 -1.10 16.04
N VAL A 520 -10.92 0.02 16.58
CA VAL A 520 -12.16 0.07 17.35
C VAL A 520 -13.09 1.13 16.80
N SER A 521 -14.38 0.85 16.85
CA SER A 521 -15.45 1.80 16.58
C SER A 521 -16.12 2.23 17.88
N VAL A 522 -16.58 3.47 17.92
CA VAL A 522 -17.30 4.04 19.06
C VAL A 522 -18.74 4.36 18.64
N GLU A 523 -19.69 3.74 19.28
CA GLU A 523 -21.13 4.05 19.12
C GLU A 523 -21.52 5.26 19.99
N GLN A 524 -22.39 6.12 19.46
CA GLN A 524 -22.86 7.36 20.09
C GLN A 524 -24.31 7.24 20.54
#